data_3b4462d3ab1aa5534cb999acc7a05f10
#
_entry.id   3b4462d3ab1aa5534cb999acc7a05f10
#
_cell.length_a   1.000
_cell.length_b   1.000
_cell.length_c   1.000
_cell.angle_alpha   90.00
_cell.angle_beta   90.00
_cell.angle_gamma   90.00
#
_symmetry.space_group_name_H-M   'P 1'
#
loop_
_entity.id
_entity.type
_entity.pdbx_description
1 polymer ?
#
loop_
_entity_poly.entity_id
_entity_poly.type
_entity_poly.pdbx_seq_one_letter_code
_entity_poly.pdbx_strand_id
1 'polypeptide(L)'
;MQVEEILELETLPSRMGILKDFYMSSKTLITELSRYLDQESPKVFPNLVKILGTQLAVRIVAVAGSLFRLARMPSSTIQLLGAEKALFRHMSDGSPPPKHGLLYQHPSVKQAVRKDKGRVSRKLAAKVAIASKIEYYGDKHE
;
A
#
# COMPACT_ATOMS: atom_id res chain seq x y z
N MET A 1 -1.26 28.57 1.32
CA MET A 1 -2.69 28.46 1.64
C MET A 1 -3.11 27.01 1.39
N GLN A 2 -3.57 26.34 2.42
CA GLN A 2 -4.04 24.95 2.29
C GLN A 2 -5.45 24.95 1.69
N VAL A 3 -5.82 23.87 0.98
CA VAL A 3 -7.15 23.75 0.35
C VAL A 3 -8.28 23.91 1.38
N GLU A 4 -8.07 23.47 2.61
CA GLU A 4 -9.01 23.58 3.71
C GLU A 4 -9.30 25.03 4.10
N GLU A 5 -8.30 25.91 4.15
CA GLU A 5 -8.45 27.34 4.44
C GLU A 5 -9.25 28.08 3.36
N ILE A 6 -9.08 27.69 2.09
CA ILE A 6 -9.84 28.28 0.97
C ILE A 6 -11.33 27.87 1.06
N LEU A 7 -11.61 26.66 1.52
CA LEU A 7 -12.98 26.13 1.60
C LEU A 7 -13.77 26.68 2.80
N GLU A 8 -13.11 27.31 3.77
CA GLU A 8 -13.75 27.95 4.93
C GLU A 8 -14.23 29.38 4.67
N LEU A 9 -13.88 29.97 3.51
CA LEU A 9 -14.33 31.33 3.15
C LEU A 9 -15.84 31.34 2.89
N GLU A 10 -16.58 32.12 3.66
CA GLU A 10 -18.06 32.23 3.61
C GLU A 10 -18.61 32.78 2.28
N THR A 11 -17.75 33.39 1.43
CA THR A 11 -18.14 34.09 0.19
C THR A 11 -17.78 33.31 -1.08
N LEU A 12 -17.78 31.97 -1.03
CA LEU A 12 -17.49 31.17 -2.21
C LEU A 12 -18.63 31.26 -3.26
N PRO A 13 -18.31 31.45 -4.56
CA PRO A 13 -19.30 31.35 -5.62
C PRO A 13 -20.04 30.00 -5.57
N SER A 14 -21.31 29.95 -5.98
CA SER A 14 -22.16 28.74 -5.90
C SER A 14 -21.53 27.48 -6.52
N ARG A 15 -20.75 27.63 -7.59
CA ARG A 15 -19.99 26.52 -8.20
C ARG A 15 -18.87 25.98 -7.29
N MET A 16 -18.24 26.83 -6.51
CA MET A 16 -17.22 26.46 -5.52
C MET A 16 -17.87 25.78 -4.30
N GLY A 17 -19.11 26.15 -3.95
CA GLY A 17 -19.88 25.47 -2.90
C GLY A 17 -20.08 23.98 -3.23
N ILE A 18 -20.48 23.66 -4.45
CA ILE A 18 -20.65 22.27 -4.90
C ILE A 18 -19.32 21.47 -4.79
N LEU A 19 -18.21 22.10 -5.19
CA LEU A 19 -16.89 21.47 -5.08
C LEU A 19 -16.46 21.27 -3.62
N LYS A 20 -16.78 22.21 -2.73
CA LYS A 20 -16.58 22.09 -1.29
C LYS A 20 -17.33 20.90 -0.74
N ASP A 21 -18.62 20.77 -1.02
CA ASP A 21 -19.48 19.70 -0.53
C ASP A 21 -18.99 18.32 -1.04
N PHE A 22 -18.60 18.24 -2.30
CA PHE A 22 -18.00 17.04 -2.88
C PHE A 22 -16.67 16.66 -2.19
N TYR A 23 -15.79 17.65 -1.96
CA TYR A 23 -14.51 17.42 -1.26
C TYR A 23 -14.74 16.93 0.17
N MET A 24 -15.63 17.58 0.91
CA MET A 24 -15.94 17.22 2.30
C MET A 24 -16.56 15.82 2.39
N SER A 25 -17.51 15.50 1.50
CA SER A 25 -18.12 14.15 1.42
C SER A 25 -17.08 13.09 1.09
N SER A 26 -16.19 13.35 0.13
CA SER A 26 -15.12 12.43 -0.26
C SER A 26 -14.13 12.22 0.89
N LYS A 27 -13.76 13.28 1.62
CA LYS A 27 -12.88 13.20 2.80
C LYS A 27 -13.50 12.36 3.91
N THR A 28 -14.80 12.56 4.20
CA THR A 28 -15.54 11.77 5.19
C THR A 28 -15.56 10.30 4.78
N LEU A 29 -15.89 9.99 3.54
CA LEU A 29 -15.93 8.62 3.02
C LEU A 29 -14.55 7.93 3.13
N ILE A 30 -13.46 8.60 2.76
CA ILE A 30 -12.10 8.07 2.90
C ILE A 30 -11.78 7.75 4.37
N THR A 31 -12.18 8.63 5.29
CA THR A 31 -11.96 8.42 6.73
C THR A 31 -12.75 7.22 7.26
N GLU A 32 -14.01 7.07 6.86
CA GLU A 32 -14.86 5.93 7.25
C GLU A 32 -14.34 4.61 6.68
N LEU A 33 -13.96 4.60 5.39
CA LEU A 33 -13.34 3.42 4.77
C LEU A 33 -12.02 3.05 5.46
N SER A 34 -11.18 4.02 5.79
CA SER A 34 -9.93 3.76 6.51
C SER A 34 -10.19 3.13 7.87
N ARG A 35 -11.15 3.65 8.63
CA ARG A 35 -11.55 3.09 9.92
C ARG A 35 -12.10 1.66 9.78
N TYR A 36 -12.95 1.42 8.78
CA TYR A 36 -13.45 0.08 8.49
C TYR A 36 -12.31 -0.90 8.18
N LEU A 37 -11.37 -0.50 7.33
CA LEU A 37 -10.20 -1.32 7.01
C LEU A 37 -9.32 -1.61 8.23
N ASP A 38 -9.13 -0.63 9.12
CA ASP A 38 -8.36 -0.80 10.37
C ASP A 38 -9.02 -1.81 11.32
N GLN A 39 -10.34 -1.93 11.30
CA GLN A 39 -11.10 -2.87 12.11
C GLN A 39 -11.15 -4.29 11.51
N GLU A 40 -11.34 -4.40 10.20
CA GLU A 40 -11.57 -5.69 9.53
C GLU A 40 -10.27 -6.39 9.08
N SER A 41 -9.28 -5.64 8.61
CA SER A 41 -8.05 -6.23 8.08
C SER A 41 -7.28 -7.11 9.08
N PRO A 42 -7.18 -6.77 10.38
CA PRO A 42 -6.52 -7.63 11.36
C PRO A 42 -7.23 -8.97 11.60
N LYS A 43 -8.52 -9.07 11.26
CA LYS A 43 -9.29 -10.31 11.36
C LYS A 43 -9.00 -11.25 10.20
N VAL A 44 -8.70 -10.68 9.02
CA VAL A 44 -8.51 -11.44 7.77
C VAL A 44 -7.04 -11.83 7.57
N PHE A 45 -6.10 -10.93 7.87
CA PHE A 45 -4.66 -11.16 7.69
C PHE A 45 -3.81 -10.47 8.77
N PRO A 46 -3.93 -10.97 10.03
CA PRO A 46 -3.28 -10.36 11.20
C PRO A 46 -1.75 -10.27 11.09
N ASN A 47 -1.09 -11.27 10.53
CA ASN A 47 0.37 -11.28 10.40
C ASN A 47 0.88 -10.24 9.39
N LEU A 48 0.16 -10.06 8.27
CA LEU A 48 0.50 -9.02 7.29
C LEU A 48 0.31 -7.63 7.88
N VAL A 49 -0.80 -7.41 8.60
CA VAL A 49 -1.08 -6.13 9.28
C VAL A 49 -0.02 -5.82 10.34
N LYS A 50 0.40 -6.82 11.11
CA LYS A 50 1.46 -6.68 12.12
C LYS A 50 2.81 -6.27 11.52
N ILE A 51 3.13 -6.73 10.32
CA ILE A 51 4.41 -6.43 9.65
C ILE A 51 4.36 -5.10 8.90
N LEU A 52 3.27 -4.81 8.19
CA LEU A 52 3.17 -3.72 7.22
C LEU A 52 2.32 -2.53 7.70
N GLY A 53 1.50 -2.74 8.73
CA GLY A 53 0.38 -1.86 9.05
C GLY A 53 -0.80 -2.06 8.09
N THR A 54 -2.00 -1.67 8.50
CA THR A 54 -3.27 -1.92 7.78
C THR A 54 -3.24 -1.42 6.35
N GLN A 55 -2.92 -0.15 6.15
CA GLN A 55 -2.99 0.52 4.85
C GLN A 55 -2.11 -0.15 3.80
N LEU A 56 -0.86 -0.47 4.16
CA LEU A 56 0.07 -1.10 3.22
C LEU A 56 -0.25 -2.57 3.01
N ALA A 57 -0.70 -3.30 4.04
CA ALA A 57 -1.13 -4.68 3.92
C ALA A 57 -2.30 -4.84 2.96
N VAL A 58 -3.37 -4.06 3.14
CA VAL A 58 -4.54 -4.02 2.24
C VAL A 58 -4.11 -3.70 0.81
N ARG A 59 -3.26 -2.70 0.64
CA ARG A 59 -2.81 -2.27 -0.69
C ARG A 59 -2.01 -3.34 -1.41
N ILE A 60 -1.14 -4.06 -0.70
CA ILE A 60 -0.35 -5.15 -1.28
C ILE A 60 -1.25 -6.32 -1.69
N VAL A 61 -2.22 -6.70 -0.85
CA VAL A 61 -3.19 -7.76 -1.18
C VAL A 61 -4.06 -7.35 -2.37
N ALA A 62 -4.52 -6.10 -2.43
CA ALA A 62 -5.32 -5.57 -3.53
C ALA A 62 -4.55 -5.59 -4.86
N VAL A 63 -3.29 -5.14 -4.88
CA VAL A 63 -2.46 -5.13 -6.10
C VAL A 63 -2.07 -6.55 -6.51
N ALA A 64 -1.85 -7.47 -5.57
CA ALA A 64 -1.65 -8.88 -5.87
C ALA A 64 -2.91 -9.56 -6.44
N GLY A 65 -4.09 -8.96 -6.22
CA GLY A 65 -5.41 -9.44 -6.65
C GLY A 65 -6.11 -10.34 -5.62
N SER A 66 -5.39 -11.04 -4.76
CA SER A 66 -5.93 -11.81 -3.64
C SER A 66 -4.83 -12.27 -2.69
N LEU A 67 -5.20 -12.64 -1.46
CA LEU A 67 -4.27 -13.26 -0.50
C LEU A 67 -3.68 -14.58 -1.04
N PHE A 68 -4.49 -15.39 -1.72
CA PHE A 68 -4.04 -16.62 -2.39
C PHE A 68 -2.91 -16.36 -3.39
N ARG A 69 -3.09 -15.37 -4.26
CA ARG A 69 -2.06 -15.00 -5.25
C ARG A 69 -0.80 -14.48 -4.57
N LEU A 70 -0.95 -13.63 -3.55
CA LEU A 70 0.17 -13.10 -2.77
C LEU A 70 0.96 -14.22 -2.09
N ALA A 71 0.30 -15.21 -1.49
CA ALA A 71 0.93 -16.35 -0.84
C ALA A 71 1.77 -17.23 -1.80
N ARG A 72 1.43 -17.23 -3.09
CA ARG A 72 2.15 -17.98 -4.13
C ARG A 72 3.26 -17.16 -4.80
N MET A 73 3.30 -15.85 -4.59
CA MET A 73 4.34 -15.00 -5.18
C MET A 73 5.70 -15.24 -4.50
N PRO A 74 6.79 -15.34 -5.27
CA PRO A 74 8.14 -15.30 -4.70
C PRO A 74 8.42 -13.90 -4.11
N SER A 75 9.28 -13.86 -3.11
CA SER A 75 9.63 -12.60 -2.42
C SER A 75 10.23 -11.53 -3.36
N SER A 76 10.91 -11.95 -4.43
CA SER A 76 11.41 -11.04 -5.47
C SER A 76 10.28 -10.32 -6.22
N THR A 77 9.19 -11.01 -6.52
CA THR A 77 7.99 -10.40 -7.13
C THR A 77 7.30 -9.46 -6.15
N ILE A 78 7.14 -9.86 -4.88
CA ILE A 78 6.57 -9.02 -3.83
C ILE A 78 7.40 -7.75 -3.63
N GLN A 79 8.73 -7.84 -3.71
CA GLN A 79 9.62 -6.68 -3.61
C GLN A 79 9.30 -5.61 -4.65
N LEU A 80 8.94 -6.01 -5.87
CA LEU A 80 8.72 -5.13 -7.01
C LEU A 80 7.23 -4.86 -7.30
N LEU A 81 6.33 -5.43 -6.50
CA LEU A 81 4.90 -5.25 -6.67
C LEU A 81 4.53 -3.76 -6.65
N GLY A 82 3.82 -3.30 -7.68
CA GLY A 82 3.50 -1.88 -7.88
C GLY A 82 4.58 -1.08 -8.62
N ALA A 83 5.67 -1.72 -9.05
CA ALA A 83 6.73 -1.11 -9.87
C ALA A 83 6.79 -1.70 -11.29
N GLU A 84 5.69 -2.28 -11.77
CA GLU A 84 5.61 -3.02 -13.04
C GLU A 84 6.03 -2.16 -14.23
N LYS A 85 5.59 -0.89 -14.28
CA LYS A 85 5.97 0.05 -15.36
C LYS A 85 7.48 0.30 -15.39
N ALA A 86 8.13 0.43 -14.24
CA ALA A 86 9.57 0.63 -14.16
C ALA A 86 10.34 -0.64 -14.55
N LEU A 87 9.81 -1.82 -14.20
CA LEU A 87 10.36 -3.11 -14.58
C LEU A 87 10.27 -3.32 -16.10
N PHE A 88 9.11 -3.05 -16.71
CA PHE A 88 8.95 -3.13 -18.17
C PHE A 88 9.87 -2.15 -18.90
N ARG A 89 10.03 -0.94 -18.40
CA ARG A 89 10.98 0.03 -18.97
C ARG A 89 12.41 -0.49 -18.91
N HIS A 90 12.84 -1.08 -17.78
CA HIS A 90 14.14 -1.72 -17.67
C HIS A 90 14.35 -2.81 -18.73
N MET A 91 13.32 -3.62 -18.98
CA MET A 91 13.39 -4.71 -19.97
C MET A 91 13.40 -4.21 -21.42
N SER A 92 12.77 -3.06 -21.71
CA SER A 92 12.63 -2.54 -23.08
C SER A 92 13.80 -1.64 -23.51
N ASP A 93 14.25 -0.75 -22.62
CA ASP A 93 15.25 0.28 -22.96
C ASP A 93 16.53 0.22 -22.11
N GLY A 94 16.67 -0.81 -21.24
CA GLY A 94 17.85 -0.99 -20.41
C GLY A 94 18.00 0.02 -19.27
N SER A 95 16.95 0.79 -18.95
CA SER A 95 16.97 1.70 -17.79
C SER A 95 17.28 0.95 -16.48
N PRO A 96 17.77 1.62 -15.44
CA PRO A 96 18.10 0.95 -14.17
C PRO A 96 16.91 0.18 -13.60
N PRO A 97 17.11 -1.08 -13.13
CA PRO A 97 16.04 -1.89 -12.59
C PRO A 97 15.45 -1.27 -11.31
N PRO A 98 14.14 -1.39 -11.10
CA PRO A 98 13.53 -0.92 -9.85
C PRO A 98 14.07 -1.73 -8.66
N LYS A 99 14.37 -1.05 -7.55
CA LYS A 99 14.87 -1.68 -6.32
C LYS A 99 13.77 -2.04 -5.33
N HIS A 100 12.60 -1.45 -5.48
CA HIS A 100 11.43 -1.60 -4.63
C HIS A 100 10.17 -1.12 -5.35
N GLY A 101 9.02 -1.65 -4.96
CA GLY A 101 7.69 -1.23 -5.37
C GLY A 101 6.92 -0.58 -4.21
N LEU A 102 5.70 -1.06 -3.94
CA LEU A 102 4.83 -0.57 -2.85
C LEU A 102 5.51 -0.62 -1.47
N LEU A 103 6.40 -1.57 -1.23
CA LEU A 103 7.14 -1.70 0.02
C LEU A 103 7.99 -0.47 0.36
N TYR A 104 8.24 0.43 -0.60
CA TYR A 104 8.89 1.71 -0.33
C TYR A 104 8.11 2.57 0.67
N GLN A 105 6.80 2.40 0.74
CA GLN A 105 5.94 3.17 1.67
C GLN A 105 6.16 2.76 3.13
N HIS A 106 6.71 1.58 3.39
CA HIS A 106 7.00 1.13 4.75
C HIS A 106 8.09 1.99 5.40
N PRO A 107 7.91 2.41 6.67
CA PRO A 107 8.85 3.31 7.36
C PRO A 107 10.30 2.82 7.32
N SER A 108 10.55 1.53 7.53
CA SER A 108 11.90 0.97 7.53
C SER A 108 12.63 1.11 6.19
N VAL A 109 11.90 1.07 5.06
CA VAL A 109 12.49 1.27 3.72
C VAL A 109 12.65 2.76 3.44
N LYS A 110 11.66 3.57 3.84
CA LYS A 110 11.63 5.01 3.61
C LYS A 110 12.79 5.71 4.32
N GLN A 111 13.06 5.33 5.58
CA GLN A 111 14.10 5.88 6.43
C GLN A 111 15.50 5.32 6.15
N ALA A 112 15.60 4.18 5.46
CA ALA A 112 16.89 3.58 5.12
C ALA A 112 17.73 4.49 4.21
N VAL A 113 19.05 4.43 4.36
CA VAL A 113 19.99 5.13 3.48
C VAL A 113 19.78 4.66 2.03
N ARG A 114 19.92 5.58 1.07
CA ARG A 114 19.63 5.33 -0.36
C ARG A 114 20.26 4.04 -0.90
N LYS A 115 21.51 3.74 -0.50
CA LYS A 115 22.23 2.51 -0.92
C LYS A 115 21.62 1.23 -0.35
N ASP A 116 21.00 1.31 0.83
CA ASP A 116 20.48 0.16 1.58
C ASP A 116 18.98 -0.11 1.33
N LYS A 117 18.25 0.82 0.71
CA LYS A 117 16.80 0.70 0.48
C LYS A 117 16.43 -0.61 -0.22
N GLY A 118 17.19 -1.02 -1.23
CA GLY A 118 16.96 -2.29 -1.94
C GLY A 118 17.16 -3.51 -1.05
N ARG A 119 18.17 -3.49 -0.16
CA ARG A 119 18.44 -4.57 0.80
C ARG A 119 17.34 -4.67 1.85
N VAL A 120 16.92 -3.52 2.41
CA VAL A 120 15.84 -3.46 3.40
C VAL A 120 14.52 -3.91 2.79
N SER A 121 14.20 -3.45 1.58
CA SER A 121 12.99 -3.85 0.85
C SER A 121 12.97 -5.37 0.57
N ARG A 122 14.11 -5.98 0.21
CA ARG A 122 14.23 -7.43 0.01
C ARG A 122 13.96 -8.21 1.29
N LYS A 123 14.53 -7.78 2.43
CA LYS A 123 14.28 -8.40 3.74
C LYS A 123 12.81 -8.30 4.13
N LEU A 124 12.19 -7.13 3.89
CA LEU A 124 10.78 -6.93 4.17
C LEU A 124 9.90 -7.82 3.27
N ALA A 125 10.21 -7.89 1.97
CA ALA A 125 9.50 -8.76 1.02
C ALA A 125 9.56 -10.24 1.42
N ALA A 126 10.71 -10.71 1.93
CA ALA A 126 10.83 -12.08 2.44
C ALA A 126 9.91 -12.33 3.65
N LYS A 127 9.82 -11.37 4.58
CA LYS A 127 8.88 -11.46 5.72
C LYS A 127 7.42 -11.48 5.25
N VAL A 128 7.08 -10.63 4.30
CA VAL A 128 5.72 -10.59 3.70
C VAL A 128 5.38 -11.90 3.01
N ALA A 129 6.33 -12.49 2.26
CA ALA A 129 6.14 -13.79 1.61
C ALA A 129 5.85 -14.93 2.62
N ILE A 130 6.55 -14.93 3.75
CA ILE A 130 6.31 -15.91 4.81
C ILE A 130 4.95 -15.65 5.48
N ALA A 131 4.68 -14.40 5.86
CA ALA A 131 3.43 -14.03 6.51
C ALA A 131 2.20 -14.36 5.64
N SER A 132 2.24 -14.06 4.34
CA SER A 132 1.13 -14.36 3.43
C SER A 132 0.89 -15.87 3.27
N LYS A 133 1.95 -16.69 3.35
CA LYS A 133 1.80 -18.15 3.36
C LYS A 133 1.17 -18.66 4.65
N ILE A 134 1.58 -18.13 5.79
CA ILE A 134 1.00 -18.48 7.10
C ILE A 134 -0.49 -18.10 7.11
N GLU A 135 -0.84 -16.87 6.66
CA GLU A 135 -2.23 -16.40 6.59
C GLU A 135 -3.10 -17.31 5.69
N TYR A 136 -2.58 -17.73 4.56
CA TYR A 136 -3.38 -18.48 3.61
C TYR A 136 -3.42 -19.99 3.88
N TYR A 137 -2.31 -20.56 4.35
CA TYR A 137 -2.18 -22.01 4.52
C TYR A 137 -2.21 -22.45 6.00
N GLY A 138 -1.96 -21.53 6.95
CA GLY A 138 -1.85 -21.86 8.37
C GLY A 138 -3.15 -22.39 8.97
N ASP A 139 -4.29 -21.82 8.58
CA ASP A 139 -5.62 -22.22 9.11
C ASP A 139 -6.20 -23.51 8.48
N LYS A 140 -5.45 -24.18 7.60
CA LYS A 140 -5.93 -25.37 6.89
C LYS A 140 -5.43 -26.70 7.49
N HIS A 141 -4.79 -26.63 8.64
CA HIS A 141 -4.20 -27.80 9.31
C HIS A 141 -4.80 -28.10 10.70
N GLU A 142 -6.03 -27.61 10.98
CA GLU A 142 -6.84 -28.08 12.10
C GLU A 142 -8.00 -28.94 11.61
#